data_2c444776bd70f6e0be78c1ae1449adee
#
_entry.id   2c444776bd70f6e0be78c1ae1449adee
#
_cell.length_a   1.000
_cell.length_b   1.000
_cell.length_c   1.000
_cell.angle_alpha   90.00
_cell.angle_beta   90.00
_cell.angle_gamma   90.00
#
_symmetry.space_group_name_H-M   'P 1'
#
loop_
_entity.id
_entity.type
_entity.pdbx_description
1 polymer ?
#
loop_
_entity_poly.entity_id
_entity_poly.type
_entity_poly.pdbx_seq_one_letter_code
_entity_poly.pdbx_strand_id
1 'polypeptide(L)'
;RVGRFLKGSSQTLAKALTAAGITLYQGRGVIAGKGQVAVRSEAGEEMLTADDIILSCGSSSASFPGLAPDGDAVLDSTGILNLPDVPESLIIVGAGAIGLELGDFFGLMGTRVTIVEAAPHIAPTEDNDIAKELDRTLGKAGRTCIAGVMAKSLVTKNGQAELTLGDGRVLTASRALVAVGRTPNTAGLDCEKAGCTLKRRGFVDVDEHLLAAEGVYAVGDVNGLTLLAHAADHQGAYVARRILGREQGAYVPGPVPSCIYGSTEVMRVGQTAKALLAAGKAVSVSQVPLTLNPIAQAAGASGGFVKVVWDGDAIAGIAAIGHGVSHLVTVAQLLMVGGYVPEKLHEVMFGHPTLDEILPAAIRAPRVTVTEA
;
A
#
# COMPACT_ATOMS: atom_id res chain seq x y z
N ARG A 1 -20.50 -12.69 -5.51
CA ARG A 1 -20.62 -12.02 -4.20
C ARG A 1 -19.91 -10.66 -4.20
N VAL A 2 -18.64 -10.59 -4.66
CA VAL A 2 -17.83 -9.36 -4.70
C VAL A 2 -18.51 -8.25 -5.51
N GLY A 3 -18.92 -8.51 -6.76
CA GLY A 3 -19.55 -7.50 -7.62
C GLY A 3 -20.83 -6.91 -7.03
N ARG A 4 -21.65 -7.73 -6.29
CA ARG A 4 -22.84 -7.23 -5.60
C ARG A 4 -22.46 -6.30 -4.43
N PHE A 5 -21.41 -6.64 -3.69
CA PHE A 5 -20.89 -5.83 -2.61
C PHE A 5 -20.36 -4.48 -3.14
N LEU A 6 -19.53 -4.49 -4.18
CA LEU A 6 -18.99 -3.28 -4.79
C LEU A 6 -20.08 -2.34 -5.29
N LYS A 7 -21.08 -2.89 -6.02
CA LYS A 7 -22.24 -2.11 -6.48
C LYS A 7 -23.02 -1.50 -5.32
N GLY A 8 -23.27 -2.26 -4.25
CA GLY A 8 -23.96 -1.77 -3.04
C GLY A 8 -23.18 -0.64 -2.36
N SER A 9 -21.88 -0.79 -2.19
CA SER A 9 -21.02 0.23 -1.58
C SER A 9 -20.97 1.52 -2.40
N SER A 10 -20.83 1.42 -3.72
CA SER A 10 -20.86 2.57 -4.63
C SER A 10 -22.20 3.33 -4.56
N GLN A 11 -23.32 2.61 -4.58
CA GLN A 11 -24.64 3.24 -4.45
C GLN A 11 -24.84 3.91 -3.09
N THR A 12 -24.36 3.31 -2.02
CA THR A 12 -24.45 3.87 -0.67
C THR A 12 -23.66 5.18 -0.57
N LEU A 13 -22.44 5.20 -1.11
CA LEU A 13 -21.60 6.41 -1.16
C LEU A 13 -22.28 7.51 -1.98
N ALA A 14 -22.79 7.21 -3.17
CA ALA A 14 -23.47 8.20 -4.00
C ALA A 14 -24.69 8.81 -3.28
N LYS A 15 -25.50 7.99 -2.61
CA LYS A 15 -26.63 8.46 -1.79
C LYS A 15 -26.20 9.35 -0.63
N ALA A 16 -25.11 9.00 0.06
CA ALA A 16 -24.59 9.79 1.17
C ALA A 16 -24.10 11.17 0.68
N LEU A 17 -23.37 11.23 -0.44
CA LEU A 17 -22.93 12.48 -1.04
C LEU A 17 -24.12 13.37 -1.44
N THR A 18 -25.14 12.82 -2.12
CA THR A 18 -26.35 13.56 -2.50
C THR A 18 -27.11 14.04 -1.27
N ALA A 19 -27.24 13.23 -0.22
CA ALA A 19 -27.89 13.61 1.03
C ALA A 19 -27.15 14.74 1.77
N ALA A 20 -25.84 14.83 1.59
CA ALA A 20 -24.99 15.91 2.08
C ALA A 20 -25.06 17.19 1.20
N GLY A 21 -25.89 17.22 0.16
CA GLY A 21 -26.01 18.37 -0.77
C GLY A 21 -24.87 18.48 -1.78
N ILE A 22 -24.08 17.42 -1.97
CA ILE A 22 -22.96 17.40 -2.92
C ILE A 22 -23.49 17.06 -4.31
N THR A 23 -23.20 17.91 -5.30
CA THR A 23 -23.53 17.66 -6.72
C THR A 23 -22.54 16.68 -7.32
N LEU A 24 -23.05 15.60 -7.93
CA LEU A 24 -22.26 14.59 -8.59
C LEU A 24 -22.35 14.77 -10.12
N TYR A 25 -21.23 15.02 -10.76
CA TYR A 25 -21.11 15.08 -12.21
C TYR A 25 -20.53 13.77 -12.73
N GLN A 26 -21.23 13.11 -13.65
CA GLN A 26 -20.79 11.87 -14.27
C GLN A 26 -20.03 12.17 -15.55
N GLY A 27 -18.74 11.88 -15.58
CA GLY A 27 -17.90 12.15 -16.73
C GLY A 27 -16.41 12.19 -16.39
N ARG A 28 -15.61 12.59 -17.37
CA ARG A 28 -14.19 12.84 -17.19
C ARG A 28 -13.94 14.31 -16.90
N GLY A 29 -13.45 14.64 -15.70
CA GLY A 29 -12.98 15.97 -15.34
C GLY A 29 -11.63 16.27 -16.00
N VAL A 30 -11.48 17.44 -16.61
CA VAL A 30 -10.25 17.94 -17.22
C VAL A 30 -10.07 19.40 -16.79
N ILE A 31 -8.87 19.80 -16.43
CA ILE A 31 -8.58 21.19 -16.08
C ILE A 31 -8.62 22.04 -17.36
N ALA A 32 -9.52 23.00 -17.38
CA ALA A 32 -9.68 23.92 -18.53
C ALA A 32 -8.87 25.21 -18.36
N GLY A 33 -8.58 25.58 -17.10
CA GLY A 33 -7.85 26.78 -16.74
C GLY A 33 -7.85 26.96 -15.21
N LYS A 34 -7.33 28.12 -14.74
CA LYS A 34 -7.36 28.47 -13.32
C LYS A 34 -8.81 28.57 -12.83
N GLY A 35 -9.18 27.80 -11.80
CA GLY A 35 -10.53 27.71 -11.25
C GLY A 35 -11.57 27.12 -12.21
N GLN A 36 -11.18 26.40 -13.27
CA GLN A 36 -12.09 25.87 -14.28
C GLN A 36 -11.85 24.39 -14.54
N VAL A 37 -12.94 23.61 -14.52
CA VAL A 37 -12.97 22.19 -14.82
C VAL A 37 -14.01 21.91 -15.90
N ALA A 38 -13.60 21.31 -17.01
CA ALA A 38 -14.50 20.78 -18.02
C ALA A 38 -14.87 19.34 -17.67
N VAL A 39 -16.16 19.04 -17.58
CA VAL A 39 -16.68 17.68 -17.40
C VAL A 39 -17.14 17.14 -18.75
N ARG A 40 -16.44 16.13 -19.27
CA ARG A 40 -16.75 15.48 -20.54
C ARG A 40 -17.51 14.19 -20.32
N SER A 41 -18.69 14.08 -20.92
CA SER A 41 -19.57 12.92 -20.83
C SER A 41 -20.17 12.59 -22.21
N GLU A 42 -20.94 11.51 -22.28
CA GLU A 42 -21.70 11.18 -23.50
C GLU A 42 -22.76 12.26 -23.87
N ALA A 43 -23.23 13.03 -22.88
CA ALA A 43 -24.18 14.13 -23.08
C ALA A 43 -23.53 15.42 -23.60
N GLY A 44 -22.19 15.48 -23.63
CA GLY A 44 -21.43 16.67 -24.06
C GLY A 44 -20.39 17.12 -23.02
N GLU A 45 -19.99 18.39 -23.13
CA GLU A 45 -19.03 19.01 -22.23
C GLU A 45 -19.74 20.10 -21.42
N GLU A 46 -19.55 20.09 -20.09
CA GLU A 46 -20.04 21.10 -19.15
C GLU A 46 -18.85 21.78 -18.47
N MET A 47 -18.87 23.09 -18.37
CA MET A 47 -17.84 23.89 -17.74
C MET A 47 -18.25 24.27 -16.32
N LEU A 48 -17.42 23.86 -15.34
CA LEU A 48 -17.58 24.19 -13.93
C LEU A 48 -16.54 25.28 -13.53
N THR A 49 -16.91 26.13 -12.59
CA THR A 49 -16.01 27.09 -11.94
C THR A 49 -15.97 26.80 -10.45
N ALA A 50 -14.79 26.92 -9.85
CA ALA A 50 -14.59 26.71 -8.42
C ALA A 50 -13.46 27.61 -7.90
N ASP A 51 -13.57 28.03 -6.63
CA ASP A 51 -12.51 28.77 -5.94
C ASP A 51 -11.32 27.84 -5.64
N ASP A 52 -11.62 26.58 -5.25
CA ASP A 52 -10.64 25.54 -4.97
C ASP A 52 -10.95 24.27 -5.76
N ILE A 53 -9.91 23.62 -6.27
CA ILE A 53 -9.96 22.32 -6.97
C ILE A 53 -9.12 21.32 -6.22
N ILE A 54 -9.67 20.13 -5.96
CA ILE A 54 -8.93 19.02 -5.35
C ILE A 54 -8.77 17.89 -6.37
N LEU A 55 -7.53 17.63 -6.78
CA LEU A 55 -7.18 16.51 -7.66
C LEU A 55 -7.05 15.24 -6.82
N SER A 56 -7.99 14.31 -7.00
CA SER A 56 -8.00 12.99 -6.31
C SER A 56 -8.22 11.83 -7.28
N CYS A 57 -7.69 11.95 -8.49
CA CYS A 57 -7.89 11.00 -9.58
C CYS A 57 -7.11 9.69 -9.42
N GLY A 58 -6.29 9.55 -8.37
CA GLY A 58 -5.65 8.32 -7.98
C GLY A 58 -4.57 7.84 -8.97
N SER A 59 -4.42 6.52 -9.07
CA SER A 59 -3.42 5.88 -9.91
C SER A 59 -3.96 4.59 -10.54
N SER A 60 -3.27 4.11 -11.57
CA SER A 60 -3.52 2.84 -12.26
C SER A 60 -2.31 1.92 -12.16
N SER A 61 -2.46 0.64 -12.50
CA SER A 61 -1.34 -0.32 -12.55
C SER A 61 -0.26 0.19 -13.50
N ALA A 62 0.99 0.18 -13.04
CA ALA A 62 2.12 0.53 -13.88
C ALA A 62 2.45 -0.61 -14.83
N SER A 63 2.91 -0.26 -16.04
CA SER A 63 3.51 -1.19 -16.99
C SER A 63 4.84 -0.66 -17.49
N PHE A 64 5.70 -1.57 -17.92
CA PHE A 64 6.99 -1.24 -18.54
C PHE A 64 7.08 -1.89 -19.92
N PRO A 65 7.91 -1.36 -20.82
CA PRO A 65 8.18 -2.02 -22.11
C PRO A 65 8.58 -3.50 -21.89
N GLY A 66 7.91 -4.39 -22.58
CA GLY A 66 8.08 -5.85 -22.45
C GLY A 66 7.34 -6.50 -21.27
N LEU A 67 6.65 -5.74 -20.43
CA LEU A 67 5.87 -6.24 -19.29
C LEU A 67 4.43 -5.64 -19.27
N ALA A 68 3.90 -5.25 -20.40
CA ALA A 68 2.58 -4.67 -20.45
C ALA A 68 1.48 -5.76 -20.39
N PRO A 69 0.43 -5.58 -19.58
CA PRO A 69 -0.75 -6.42 -19.63
C PRO A 69 -1.39 -6.40 -21.04
N ASP A 70 -1.83 -7.54 -21.51
CA ASP A 70 -2.49 -7.71 -22.83
C ASP A 70 -4.00 -8.01 -22.71
N GLY A 71 -4.48 -8.23 -21.47
CA GLY A 71 -5.88 -8.54 -21.19
C GLY A 71 -6.26 -10.00 -21.45
N ASP A 72 -5.33 -10.86 -21.88
CA ASP A 72 -5.52 -12.30 -22.13
C ASP A 72 -4.80 -13.12 -21.04
N ALA A 73 -3.57 -13.58 -21.28
CA ALA A 73 -2.83 -14.34 -20.29
C ALA A 73 -1.99 -13.43 -19.36
N VAL A 74 -1.66 -12.22 -19.80
CA VAL A 74 -0.93 -11.21 -19.01
C VAL A 74 -1.89 -10.14 -18.49
N LEU A 75 -2.06 -10.06 -17.19
CA LEU A 75 -3.08 -9.24 -16.54
C LEU A 75 -2.44 -8.24 -15.57
N ASP A 76 -3.13 -7.16 -15.30
CA ASP A 76 -2.91 -6.29 -14.16
C ASP A 76 -3.78 -6.72 -12.96
N SER A 77 -3.69 -5.96 -11.84
CA SER A 77 -4.49 -6.25 -10.65
C SER A 77 -5.99 -6.14 -10.87
N THR A 78 -6.45 -5.33 -11.81
CA THR A 78 -7.87 -5.21 -12.17
C THR A 78 -8.32 -6.41 -13.00
N GLY A 79 -7.53 -6.78 -14.01
CA GLY A 79 -7.84 -7.89 -14.90
C GLY A 79 -7.90 -9.22 -14.16
N ILE A 80 -6.93 -9.50 -13.27
CA ILE A 80 -6.88 -10.77 -12.55
C ILE A 80 -8.03 -10.96 -11.56
N LEU A 81 -8.54 -9.88 -10.96
CA LEU A 81 -9.70 -9.92 -10.05
C LEU A 81 -11.03 -10.16 -10.78
N ASN A 82 -11.05 -10.00 -12.09
CA ASN A 82 -12.22 -10.23 -12.93
C ASN A 82 -12.18 -11.59 -13.68
N LEU A 83 -11.20 -12.45 -13.39
CA LEU A 83 -11.16 -13.79 -13.97
C LEU A 83 -12.40 -14.59 -13.59
N PRO A 84 -13.04 -15.29 -14.56
CA PRO A 84 -14.20 -16.12 -14.28
C PRO A 84 -13.84 -17.38 -13.48
N ASP A 85 -12.63 -17.89 -13.67
CA ASP A 85 -12.14 -19.12 -13.07
C ASP A 85 -10.78 -18.93 -12.39
N VAL A 86 -10.50 -19.76 -11.39
CA VAL A 86 -9.20 -19.80 -10.72
C VAL A 86 -8.16 -20.40 -11.66
N PRO A 87 -7.06 -19.70 -11.96
CA PRO A 87 -6.04 -20.22 -12.88
C PRO A 87 -5.26 -21.40 -12.26
N GLU A 88 -4.89 -22.39 -13.09
CA GLU A 88 -4.08 -23.53 -12.62
C GLU A 88 -2.70 -23.09 -12.12
N SER A 89 -2.10 -22.11 -12.79
CA SER A 89 -0.79 -21.57 -12.47
C SER A 89 -0.72 -20.08 -12.73
N LEU A 90 0.03 -19.36 -11.89
CA LEU A 90 0.16 -17.91 -11.92
C LEU A 90 1.61 -17.49 -11.71
N ILE A 91 2.15 -16.73 -12.66
CA ILE A 91 3.39 -15.98 -12.46
C ILE A 91 3.02 -14.57 -12.01
N ILE A 92 3.69 -14.06 -10.97
CA ILE A 92 3.52 -12.69 -10.49
C ILE A 92 4.85 -11.97 -10.66
N VAL A 93 4.83 -10.84 -11.37
CA VAL A 93 5.98 -9.95 -11.51
C VAL A 93 5.81 -8.78 -10.56
N GLY A 94 6.66 -8.73 -9.52
CA GLY A 94 6.63 -7.77 -8.42
C GLY A 94 6.12 -8.38 -7.11
N ALA A 95 6.97 -8.36 -6.07
CA ALA A 95 6.68 -8.85 -4.73
C ALA A 95 6.41 -7.71 -3.73
N GLY A 96 5.76 -6.65 -4.18
CA GLY A 96 5.12 -5.65 -3.32
C GLY A 96 3.79 -6.17 -2.76
N ALA A 97 3.06 -5.34 -1.99
CA ALA A 97 1.80 -5.73 -1.34
C ALA A 97 0.81 -6.39 -2.31
N ILE A 98 0.53 -5.79 -3.47
CA ILE A 98 -0.42 -6.32 -4.47
C ILE A 98 -0.01 -7.73 -4.93
N GLY A 99 1.26 -7.92 -5.28
CA GLY A 99 1.76 -9.21 -5.76
C GLY A 99 1.72 -10.29 -4.68
N LEU A 100 2.08 -9.95 -3.45
CA LEU A 100 2.08 -10.86 -2.31
C LEU A 100 0.66 -11.25 -1.88
N GLU A 101 -0.24 -10.28 -1.76
CA GLU A 101 -1.63 -10.50 -1.37
C GLU A 101 -2.39 -11.36 -2.38
N LEU A 102 -2.31 -11.02 -3.68
CA LEU A 102 -2.95 -11.79 -4.74
C LEU A 102 -2.28 -13.16 -4.93
N GLY A 103 -0.95 -13.24 -4.73
CA GLY A 103 -0.22 -14.50 -4.76
C GLY A 103 -0.67 -15.46 -3.65
N ASP A 104 -0.85 -14.96 -2.45
CA ASP A 104 -1.36 -15.78 -1.35
C ASP A 104 -2.83 -16.15 -1.56
N PHE A 105 -3.67 -15.21 -1.97
CA PHE A 105 -5.08 -15.46 -2.29
C PHE A 105 -5.26 -16.58 -3.32
N PHE A 106 -4.61 -16.46 -4.49
CA PHE A 106 -4.74 -17.49 -5.53
C PHE A 106 -4.10 -18.82 -5.10
N GLY A 107 -2.99 -18.77 -4.37
CA GLY A 107 -2.37 -19.97 -3.80
C GLY A 107 -3.27 -20.70 -2.81
N LEU A 108 -4.06 -20.00 -1.98
CA LEU A 108 -5.07 -20.57 -1.11
C LEU A 108 -6.24 -21.19 -1.88
N MET A 109 -6.51 -20.69 -3.09
CA MET A 109 -7.51 -21.24 -4.02
C MET A 109 -6.99 -22.45 -4.82
N GLY A 110 -5.74 -22.88 -4.61
CA GLY A 110 -5.13 -24.04 -5.28
C GLY A 110 -4.27 -23.73 -6.51
N THR A 111 -4.08 -22.47 -6.85
CA THR A 111 -3.18 -22.04 -7.94
C THR A 111 -1.71 -22.31 -7.59
N ARG A 112 -0.93 -22.86 -8.51
CA ARG A 112 0.54 -22.90 -8.39
C ARG A 112 1.11 -21.50 -8.65
N VAL A 113 1.64 -20.86 -7.60
CA VAL A 113 2.09 -19.45 -7.66
C VAL A 113 3.61 -19.37 -7.67
N THR A 114 4.15 -18.60 -8.63
CA THR A 114 5.55 -18.19 -8.69
C THR A 114 5.63 -16.67 -8.71
N ILE A 115 6.30 -16.08 -7.71
CA ILE A 115 6.49 -14.63 -7.57
C ILE A 115 7.92 -14.30 -7.96
N VAL A 116 8.12 -13.32 -8.85
CA VAL A 116 9.42 -12.86 -9.31
C VAL A 116 9.61 -11.41 -8.87
N GLU A 117 10.75 -11.13 -8.23
CA GLU A 117 11.09 -9.79 -7.71
C GLU A 117 12.50 -9.40 -8.15
N ALA A 118 12.65 -8.17 -8.63
CA ALA A 118 13.94 -7.62 -9.05
C ALA A 118 14.82 -7.21 -7.85
N ALA A 119 14.20 -6.79 -6.75
CA ALA A 119 14.90 -6.46 -5.50
C ALA A 119 15.50 -7.72 -4.85
N PRO A 120 16.51 -7.56 -3.97
CA PRO A 120 17.19 -8.68 -3.32
C PRO A 120 16.28 -9.60 -2.50
N HIS A 121 15.14 -9.12 -2.05
CA HIS A 121 14.15 -9.88 -1.28
C HIS A 121 12.72 -9.46 -1.63
N ILE A 122 11.74 -10.31 -1.32
CA ILE A 122 10.32 -9.99 -1.40
C ILE A 122 9.95 -8.92 -0.35
N ALA A 123 8.78 -8.31 -0.46
CA ALA A 123 8.38 -7.18 0.38
C ALA A 123 9.49 -6.11 0.50
N PRO A 124 9.96 -5.50 -0.61
CA PRO A 124 11.20 -4.71 -0.67
C PRO A 124 11.17 -3.44 0.20
N THR A 125 9.99 -3.02 0.66
CA THR A 125 9.79 -1.88 1.57
C THR A 125 9.96 -2.23 3.04
N GLU A 126 10.05 -3.51 3.38
CA GLU A 126 10.20 -3.99 4.74
C GLU A 126 11.66 -4.33 5.07
N ASP A 127 11.98 -4.51 6.35
CA ASP A 127 13.28 -4.96 6.81
C ASP A 127 13.52 -6.45 6.43
N ASN A 128 14.78 -6.83 6.28
CA ASN A 128 15.20 -8.17 5.85
C ASN A 128 14.65 -9.31 6.72
N ASP A 129 14.52 -9.11 8.02
CA ASP A 129 14.00 -10.13 8.95
C ASP A 129 12.51 -10.42 8.70
N ILE A 130 11.72 -9.39 8.45
CA ILE A 130 10.30 -9.50 8.04
C ILE A 130 10.22 -10.21 6.68
N ALA A 131 11.02 -9.77 5.69
CA ALA A 131 11.03 -10.35 4.36
C ALA A 131 11.42 -11.85 4.35
N LYS A 132 12.45 -12.22 5.12
CA LYS A 132 12.89 -13.63 5.28
C LYS A 132 11.82 -14.50 5.92
N GLU A 133 11.16 -14.01 6.97
CA GLU A 133 10.09 -14.77 7.63
C GLU A 133 8.88 -14.93 6.72
N LEU A 134 8.52 -13.89 5.93
CA LEU A 134 7.45 -13.96 4.96
C LEU A 134 7.77 -14.98 3.84
N ASP A 135 8.98 -14.95 3.28
CA ASP A 135 9.43 -15.89 2.25
C ASP A 135 9.39 -17.34 2.78
N ARG A 136 9.89 -17.55 3.99
CA ARG A 136 9.85 -18.86 4.67
C ARG A 136 8.42 -19.38 4.82
N THR A 137 7.47 -18.50 5.19
CA THR A 137 6.06 -18.89 5.40
C THR A 137 5.36 -19.17 4.08
N LEU A 138 5.57 -18.33 3.07
CA LEU A 138 5.04 -18.55 1.71
C LEU A 138 5.58 -19.85 1.10
N GLY A 139 6.88 -20.11 1.26
CA GLY A 139 7.50 -21.36 0.79
C GLY A 139 6.90 -22.61 1.45
N LYS A 140 6.65 -22.57 2.78
CA LYS A 140 5.96 -23.67 3.50
C LYS A 140 4.53 -23.87 3.00
N ALA A 141 3.88 -22.80 2.57
CA ALA A 141 2.54 -22.84 1.98
C ALA A 141 2.54 -23.17 0.47
N GLY A 142 3.69 -23.57 -0.10
CA GLY A 142 3.80 -24.02 -1.49
C GLY A 142 3.92 -22.92 -2.54
N ARG A 143 4.20 -21.66 -2.15
CA ARG A 143 4.49 -20.58 -3.09
C ARG A 143 5.99 -20.56 -3.38
N THR A 144 6.37 -20.24 -4.62
CA THR A 144 7.77 -20.08 -5.02
C THR A 144 8.08 -18.60 -5.17
N CYS A 145 9.09 -18.10 -4.47
CA CYS A 145 9.59 -16.74 -4.63
C CYS A 145 10.98 -16.76 -5.28
N ILE A 146 11.18 -15.93 -6.29
CA ILE A 146 12.44 -15.74 -7.01
C ILE A 146 12.80 -14.26 -6.89
N ALA A 147 13.62 -13.91 -5.90
CA ALA A 147 14.10 -12.55 -5.68
C ALA A 147 15.50 -12.32 -6.29
N GLY A 148 15.87 -11.05 -6.50
CA GLY A 148 17.15 -10.65 -7.09
C GLY A 148 17.24 -10.88 -8.59
N VAL A 149 16.13 -11.13 -9.28
CA VAL A 149 16.11 -11.41 -10.72
C VAL A 149 15.09 -10.53 -11.43
N MET A 150 15.55 -9.76 -12.40
CA MET A 150 14.70 -8.87 -13.18
C MET A 150 13.87 -9.67 -14.20
N ALA A 151 12.58 -9.36 -14.32
CA ALA A 151 11.75 -9.77 -15.44
C ALA A 151 12.15 -9.00 -16.70
N LYS A 152 12.45 -9.69 -17.80
CA LYS A 152 12.93 -9.08 -19.06
C LYS A 152 11.80 -8.90 -20.08
N SER A 153 11.00 -9.94 -20.28
CA SER A 153 9.83 -9.87 -21.18
C SER A 153 8.76 -10.85 -20.72
N LEU A 154 7.50 -10.44 -20.88
CA LEU A 154 6.34 -11.22 -20.54
C LEU A 154 5.34 -11.11 -21.71
N VAL A 155 4.96 -12.23 -22.28
CA VAL A 155 4.09 -12.29 -23.46
C VAL A 155 3.07 -13.42 -23.35
N THR A 156 1.95 -13.29 -24.03
CA THR A 156 1.02 -14.40 -24.25
C THR A 156 1.50 -15.22 -25.43
N LYS A 157 1.66 -16.53 -25.25
CA LYS A 157 2.05 -17.48 -26.27
C LYS A 157 1.24 -18.76 -26.11
N ASN A 158 0.52 -19.15 -27.16
CA ASN A 158 -0.37 -20.32 -27.14
C ASN A 158 -1.39 -20.30 -25.97
N GLY A 159 -1.93 -19.11 -25.62
CA GLY A 159 -2.89 -18.95 -24.54
C GLY A 159 -2.32 -19.01 -23.13
N GLN A 160 -1.00 -19.05 -22.98
CA GLN A 160 -0.27 -19.05 -21.72
C GLN A 160 0.65 -17.83 -21.60
N ALA A 161 0.93 -17.42 -20.38
CA ALA A 161 1.94 -16.41 -20.10
C ALA A 161 3.34 -17.05 -20.13
N GLU A 162 4.26 -16.45 -20.89
CA GLU A 162 5.67 -16.83 -20.97
C GLU A 162 6.52 -15.65 -20.47
N LEU A 163 7.21 -15.83 -19.36
CA LEU A 163 8.11 -14.84 -18.75
C LEU A 163 9.55 -15.23 -18.97
N THR A 164 10.33 -14.37 -19.63
CA THR A 164 11.79 -14.48 -19.73
C THR A 164 12.42 -13.63 -18.62
N LEU A 165 13.29 -14.25 -17.83
CA LEU A 165 14.05 -13.60 -16.77
C LEU A 165 15.37 -13.01 -17.30
N GLY A 166 15.96 -12.09 -16.55
CA GLY A 166 17.25 -11.45 -16.88
C GLY A 166 18.43 -12.42 -16.92
N ASP A 167 18.35 -13.53 -16.20
CA ASP A 167 19.35 -14.62 -16.18
C ASP A 167 19.15 -15.67 -17.29
N GLY A 168 18.17 -15.47 -18.16
CA GLY A 168 17.87 -16.34 -19.30
C GLY A 168 16.89 -17.47 -19.02
N ARG A 169 16.46 -17.70 -17.79
CA ARG A 169 15.37 -18.67 -17.48
C ARG A 169 14.08 -18.22 -18.11
N VAL A 170 13.26 -19.18 -18.54
CA VAL A 170 11.90 -18.97 -19.03
C VAL A 170 10.91 -19.71 -18.14
N LEU A 171 9.91 -18.98 -17.66
CA LEU A 171 8.82 -19.50 -16.85
C LEU A 171 7.52 -19.44 -17.66
N THR A 172 6.67 -20.46 -17.52
CA THR A 172 5.35 -20.50 -18.15
C THR A 172 4.26 -20.77 -17.13
N ALA A 173 3.12 -20.09 -17.31
CA ALA A 173 1.94 -20.29 -16.47
C ALA A 173 0.66 -20.04 -17.27
N SER A 174 -0.49 -20.51 -16.79
CA SER A 174 -1.78 -20.23 -17.42
C SER A 174 -2.12 -18.75 -17.41
N ARG A 175 -1.68 -17.99 -16.40
CA ARG A 175 -1.83 -16.52 -16.31
C ARG A 175 -0.59 -15.90 -15.69
N ALA A 176 -0.43 -14.59 -15.95
CA ALA A 176 0.54 -13.77 -15.24
C ALA A 176 -0.10 -12.47 -14.72
N LEU A 177 0.37 -12.01 -13.56
CA LEU A 177 0.04 -10.73 -12.96
C LEU A 177 1.25 -9.80 -13.03
N VAL A 178 1.06 -8.61 -13.59
CA VAL A 178 2.03 -7.51 -13.54
C VAL A 178 1.69 -6.60 -12.35
N ALA A 179 2.52 -6.62 -11.31
CA ALA A 179 2.35 -5.89 -10.05
C ALA A 179 3.59 -5.04 -9.71
N VAL A 180 4.13 -4.36 -10.71
CA VAL A 180 5.42 -3.63 -10.66
C VAL A 180 5.30 -2.16 -10.21
N GLY A 181 4.18 -1.78 -9.64
CA GLY A 181 3.92 -0.44 -9.12
C GLY A 181 2.69 0.22 -9.71
N ARG A 182 2.61 1.54 -9.52
CA ARG A 182 1.46 2.35 -9.94
C ARG A 182 1.90 3.60 -10.69
N THR A 183 1.05 4.06 -11.61
CA THR A 183 1.22 5.28 -12.40
C THR A 183 0.07 6.25 -12.06
N PRO A 184 0.32 7.53 -11.76
CA PRO A 184 -0.73 8.48 -11.46
C PRO A 184 -1.63 8.74 -12.68
N ASN A 185 -2.92 8.98 -12.43
CA ASN A 185 -3.91 9.23 -13.48
C ASN A 185 -3.91 10.70 -13.90
N THR A 186 -2.74 11.24 -14.27
CA THR A 186 -2.55 12.63 -14.70
C THR A 186 -2.62 12.82 -16.22
N ALA A 187 -2.48 11.74 -17.00
CA ALA A 187 -2.53 11.80 -18.46
C ALA A 187 -3.89 12.33 -18.95
N GLY A 188 -3.85 13.46 -19.70
CA GLY A 188 -5.04 14.14 -20.21
C GLY A 188 -5.91 14.79 -19.12
N LEU A 189 -5.34 15.06 -17.94
CA LEU A 189 -5.95 15.88 -16.92
C LEU A 189 -5.70 17.39 -17.18
N ASP A 190 -4.65 17.72 -17.96
CA ASP A 190 -4.25 19.07 -18.36
C ASP A 190 -4.01 20.00 -17.15
N CYS A 191 -3.52 19.46 -16.04
CA CYS A 191 -3.38 20.20 -14.78
C CYS A 191 -2.37 21.36 -14.85
N GLU A 192 -1.48 21.35 -15.83
CA GLU A 192 -0.58 22.46 -16.17
C GLU A 192 -1.33 23.73 -16.59
N LYS A 193 -2.56 23.64 -17.11
CA LYS A 193 -3.40 24.80 -17.45
C LYS A 193 -3.82 25.61 -16.22
N ALA A 194 -3.80 25.00 -15.04
CA ALA A 194 -3.99 25.69 -13.77
C ALA A 194 -2.67 26.04 -13.06
N GLY A 195 -1.51 25.80 -13.72
CA GLY A 195 -0.18 26.12 -13.17
C GLY A 195 0.44 24.97 -12.35
N CYS A 196 -0.16 23.77 -12.34
CA CYS A 196 0.45 22.63 -11.65
C CYS A 196 1.67 22.12 -12.41
N THR A 197 2.64 21.56 -11.68
CA THR A 197 3.80 20.86 -12.23
C THR A 197 3.75 19.39 -11.93
N LEU A 198 4.35 18.58 -12.80
CA LEU A 198 4.46 17.14 -12.62
C LEU A 198 5.89 16.73 -12.27
N LYS A 199 6.05 15.91 -11.24
CA LYS A 199 7.30 15.23 -10.89
C LYS A 199 7.66 14.16 -11.92
N ARG A 200 8.89 13.64 -11.80
CA ARG A 200 9.28 12.41 -12.49
C ARG A 200 8.23 11.32 -12.27
N ARG A 201 7.87 10.57 -13.30
CA ARG A 201 6.83 9.53 -13.34
C ARG A 201 5.40 10.09 -13.37
N GLY A 202 5.20 11.40 -13.53
CA GLY A 202 3.91 12.02 -13.77
C GLY A 202 3.07 12.33 -12.52
N PHE A 203 3.60 12.17 -11.31
CA PHE A 203 2.91 12.58 -10.09
C PHE A 203 2.79 14.11 -10.02
N VAL A 204 1.67 14.61 -9.53
CA VAL A 204 1.47 16.05 -9.30
C VAL A 204 2.41 16.51 -8.18
N ASP A 205 3.19 17.54 -8.46
CA ASP A 205 4.03 18.17 -7.43
C ASP A 205 3.18 18.98 -6.47
N VAL A 206 3.42 18.86 -5.19
CA VAL A 206 2.71 19.59 -4.14
C VAL A 206 3.71 20.12 -3.11
N ASP A 207 3.36 21.25 -2.51
CA ASP A 207 4.09 21.79 -1.37
C ASP A 207 3.74 21.07 -0.05
N GLU A 208 4.23 21.61 1.05
CA GLU A 208 3.98 21.11 2.42
C GLU A 208 2.52 21.25 2.86
N HIS A 209 1.69 21.96 2.10
CA HIS A 209 0.27 22.14 2.34
C HIS A 209 -0.61 21.33 1.36
N LEU A 210 -0.01 20.42 0.60
CA LEU A 210 -0.65 19.66 -0.48
C LEU A 210 -1.20 20.52 -1.61
N LEU A 211 -0.70 21.78 -1.74
CA LEU A 211 -1.06 22.72 -2.77
C LEU A 211 -0.18 22.46 -4.01
N ALA A 212 -0.80 22.23 -5.16
CA ALA A 212 -0.12 22.01 -6.44
C ALA A 212 0.05 23.31 -7.24
N ALA A 213 -0.91 24.24 -7.11
CA ALA A 213 -0.92 25.58 -7.64
C ALA A 213 -1.93 26.42 -6.85
N GLU A 214 -1.99 27.75 -7.06
CA GLU A 214 -2.95 28.61 -6.39
C GLU A 214 -4.40 28.13 -6.62
N GLY A 215 -5.12 27.76 -5.54
CA GLY A 215 -6.46 27.20 -5.57
C GLY A 215 -6.53 25.75 -6.09
N VAL A 216 -5.40 25.04 -6.23
CA VAL A 216 -5.39 23.64 -6.68
C VAL A 216 -4.60 22.76 -5.72
N TYR A 217 -5.26 21.78 -5.14
CA TYR A 217 -4.68 20.78 -4.24
C TYR A 217 -4.61 19.41 -4.93
N ALA A 218 -3.69 18.55 -4.49
CA ALA A 218 -3.65 17.15 -4.95
C ALA A 218 -3.48 16.20 -3.78
N VAL A 219 -4.38 15.20 -3.67
CA VAL A 219 -4.44 14.25 -2.55
C VAL A 219 -4.47 12.80 -3.03
N GLY A 220 -3.94 11.90 -2.22
CA GLY A 220 -3.87 10.46 -2.51
C GLY A 220 -2.79 10.12 -3.54
N ASP A 221 -2.98 9.00 -4.23
CA ASP A 221 -1.96 8.42 -5.12
C ASP A 221 -1.46 9.40 -6.18
N VAL A 222 -2.28 10.36 -6.61
CA VAL A 222 -1.93 11.30 -7.69
C VAL A 222 -0.74 12.19 -7.34
N ASN A 223 -0.49 12.47 -6.05
CA ASN A 223 0.67 13.27 -5.60
C ASN A 223 1.93 12.42 -5.29
N GLY A 224 1.78 11.10 -5.20
CA GLY A 224 2.88 10.16 -5.01
C GLY A 224 3.56 10.18 -3.62
N LEU A 225 3.00 10.89 -2.65
CA LEU A 225 3.57 10.92 -1.28
C LEU A 225 3.38 9.58 -0.58
N THR A 226 2.19 9.00 -0.66
CA THR A 226 1.85 7.70 -0.07
C THR A 226 0.71 7.08 -0.86
N LEU A 227 0.94 5.88 -1.42
CA LEU A 227 -0.04 5.18 -2.26
C LEU A 227 -0.90 4.23 -1.41
N LEU A 228 -1.61 4.79 -0.41
CA LEU A 228 -2.46 4.06 0.53
C LEU A 228 -3.78 4.81 0.74
N ALA A 229 -4.90 4.08 0.73
CA ALA A 229 -6.23 4.66 0.81
C ALA A 229 -6.46 5.51 2.07
N HIS A 230 -6.00 5.03 3.25
CA HIS A 230 -6.12 5.77 4.50
C HIS A 230 -5.24 7.03 4.54
N ALA A 231 -4.10 7.04 3.83
CA ALA A 231 -3.30 8.25 3.66
C ALA A 231 -4.01 9.27 2.75
N ALA A 232 -4.67 8.80 1.68
CA ALA A 232 -5.48 9.65 0.80
C ALA A 232 -6.65 10.30 1.56
N ASP A 233 -7.35 9.53 2.41
CA ASP A 233 -8.43 10.02 3.27
C ASP A 233 -7.92 11.08 4.26
N HIS A 234 -6.80 10.82 4.93
CA HIS A 234 -6.16 11.76 5.85
C HIS A 234 -5.73 13.06 5.16
N GLN A 235 -5.15 12.97 3.94
CA GLN A 235 -4.81 14.13 3.12
C GLN A 235 -6.05 14.92 2.71
N GLY A 236 -7.13 14.25 2.28
CA GLY A 236 -8.40 14.86 1.93
C GLY A 236 -9.02 15.62 3.10
N ALA A 237 -9.03 15.03 4.28
CA ALA A 237 -9.52 15.66 5.50
C ALA A 237 -8.67 16.90 5.90
N TYR A 238 -7.35 16.82 5.73
CA TYR A 238 -6.45 17.97 5.95
C TYR A 238 -6.77 19.12 4.98
N VAL A 239 -6.83 18.83 3.68
CA VAL A 239 -7.13 19.85 2.64
C VAL A 239 -8.50 20.49 2.88
N ALA A 240 -9.53 19.71 3.21
CA ALA A 240 -10.85 20.22 3.52
C ALA A 240 -10.82 21.20 4.73
N ARG A 241 -10.10 20.86 5.80
CA ARG A 241 -9.92 21.78 6.95
C ARG A 241 -9.16 23.05 6.55
N ARG A 242 -8.16 22.92 5.69
CA ARG A 242 -7.37 24.06 5.21
C ARG A 242 -8.19 25.04 4.38
N ILE A 243 -8.97 24.56 3.42
CA ILE A 243 -9.89 25.36 2.60
C ILE A 243 -10.91 26.10 3.50
N LEU A 244 -11.39 25.44 4.57
CA LEU A 244 -12.30 26.06 5.54
C LEU A 244 -11.60 27.00 6.54
N GLY A 245 -10.31 27.25 6.40
CA GLY A 245 -9.54 28.10 7.32
C GLY A 245 -9.34 27.53 8.73
N ARG A 246 -9.60 26.22 8.92
CA ARG A 246 -9.49 25.50 10.20
C ARG A 246 -8.14 24.80 10.41
N GLU A 247 -7.26 24.88 9.41
CA GLU A 247 -5.91 24.31 9.44
C GLU A 247 -4.92 25.31 8.83
N GLN A 248 -3.87 25.64 9.57
CA GLN A 248 -2.84 26.59 9.16
C GLN A 248 -1.46 25.96 9.01
N GLY A 249 -1.21 24.86 9.73
CA GLY A 249 0.07 24.16 9.74
C GLY A 249 0.33 23.37 8.44
N ALA A 250 1.58 22.96 8.24
CA ALA A 250 1.95 22.01 7.20
C ALA A 250 1.30 20.65 7.40
N TYR A 251 1.13 19.89 6.32
CA TYR A 251 0.64 18.51 6.37
C TYR A 251 1.68 17.59 7.02
N VAL A 252 1.35 17.03 8.15
CA VAL A 252 2.18 16.05 8.86
C VAL A 252 1.44 14.72 8.92
N PRO A 253 1.86 13.71 8.16
CA PRO A 253 1.13 12.43 8.10
C PRO A 253 1.23 11.61 9.40
N GLY A 254 2.19 11.92 10.29
CA GLY A 254 2.52 11.07 11.43
C GLY A 254 3.12 9.72 11.01
N PRO A 255 3.19 8.74 11.92
CA PRO A 255 3.63 7.39 11.60
C PRO A 255 2.55 6.69 10.74
N VAL A 256 2.86 6.50 9.46
CA VAL A 256 1.90 5.93 8.49
C VAL A 256 1.80 4.41 8.67
N PRO A 257 0.58 3.86 8.82
CA PRO A 257 0.35 2.43 8.83
C PRO A 257 0.53 1.80 7.44
N SER A 258 1.06 0.58 7.40
CA SER A 258 1.16 -0.24 6.18
C SER A 258 0.88 -1.69 6.53
N CYS A 259 0.14 -2.39 5.67
CA CYS A 259 -0.15 -3.82 5.82
C CYS A 259 0.07 -4.55 4.50
N ILE A 260 0.49 -5.82 4.60
CA ILE A 260 0.38 -6.83 3.55
C ILE A 260 -0.53 -7.90 4.11
N TYR A 261 -1.69 -8.07 3.48
CA TYR A 261 -2.71 -9.01 3.94
C TYR A 261 -2.49 -10.40 3.35
N GLY A 262 -2.88 -11.43 4.08
CA GLY A 262 -2.77 -12.83 3.62
C GLY A 262 -2.96 -13.83 4.75
N SER A 263 -2.63 -15.09 4.50
CA SER A 263 -2.58 -16.13 5.54
C SER A 263 -1.49 -15.86 6.59
N THR A 264 -0.41 -15.24 6.15
CA THR A 264 0.60 -14.60 7.02
C THR A 264 0.58 -13.11 6.68
N GLU A 265 0.22 -12.31 7.65
CA GLU A 265 0.14 -10.86 7.50
C GLU A 265 1.45 -10.19 7.90
N VAL A 266 1.72 -9.04 7.30
CA VAL A 266 2.76 -8.10 7.74
C VAL A 266 2.09 -6.79 8.06
N MET A 267 2.42 -6.18 9.18
CA MET A 267 2.06 -4.80 9.48
C MET A 267 3.28 -3.98 9.85
N ARG A 268 3.26 -2.71 9.52
CA ARG A 268 4.25 -1.72 9.96
C ARG A 268 3.58 -0.37 10.18
N VAL A 269 4.02 0.31 11.23
CA VAL A 269 3.70 1.71 11.50
C VAL A 269 5.01 2.46 11.68
N GLY A 270 5.18 3.58 10.97
CA GLY A 270 6.40 4.37 11.02
C GLY A 270 7.55 3.82 10.16
N GLN A 271 8.79 4.04 10.59
CA GLN A 271 10.00 3.80 9.81
C GLN A 271 10.53 2.38 10.00
N THR A 272 11.21 1.86 8.98
CA THR A 272 12.00 0.62 9.06
C THR A 272 13.39 0.91 9.65
N ALA A 273 14.03 -0.10 10.23
CA ALA A 273 15.43 0.00 10.64
C ALA A 273 16.34 0.31 9.45
N LYS A 274 16.07 -0.32 8.30
CA LYS A 274 16.76 -0.07 7.03
C LYS A 274 16.71 1.40 6.60
N ALA A 275 15.54 2.05 6.70
CA ALA A 275 15.38 3.46 6.32
C ALA A 275 16.17 4.39 7.26
N LEU A 276 16.14 4.13 8.55
CA LEU A 276 16.91 4.89 9.54
C LEU A 276 18.42 4.73 9.37
N LEU A 277 18.90 3.51 9.16
CA LEU A 277 20.32 3.24 8.88
C LEU A 277 20.77 3.94 7.60
N ALA A 278 19.95 3.91 6.54
CA ALA A 278 20.23 4.62 5.30
C ALA A 278 20.29 6.15 5.49
N ALA A 279 19.56 6.67 6.48
CA ALA A 279 19.62 8.08 6.90
C ALA A 279 20.78 8.40 7.86
N GLY A 280 21.68 7.44 8.12
CA GLY A 280 22.85 7.61 9.00
C GLY A 280 22.51 7.64 10.50
N LYS A 281 21.34 7.12 10.90
CA LYS A 281 20.92 7.07 12.30
C LYS A 281 21.51 5.87 13.03
N ALA A 282 21.76 6.02 14.32
CA ALA A 282 22.03 4.90 15.20
C ALA A 282 20.70 4.22 15.56
N VAL A 283 20.59 2.94 15.21
CA VAL A 283 19.33 2.20 15.32
C VAL A 283 19.47 1.04 16.29
N SER A 284 18.50 0.87 17.18
CA SER A 284 18.34 -0.37 17.93
C SER A 284 16.95 -0.97 17.70
N VAL A 285 16.84 -2.26 17.92
CA VAL A 285 15.56 -3.00 17.80
C VAL A 285 15.32 -3.80 19.06
N SER A 286 14.04 -3.91 19.46
CA SER A 286 13.58 -4.89 20.43
C SER A 286 12.55 -5.78 19.75
N GLN A 287 12.54 -7.07 20.06
CA GLN A 287 11.72 -8.06 19.36
C GLN A 287 11.24 -9.13 20.30
N VAL A 288 10.00 -9.59 20.07
CA VAL A 288 9.42 -10.74 20.77
C VAL A 288 8.70 -11.66 19.80
N PRO A 289 8.77 -12.99 19.95
CA PRO A 289 8.03 -13.92 19.13
C PRO A 289 6.55 -13.94 19.51
N LEU A 290 5.66 -14.19 18.56
CA LEU A 290 4.22 -14.36 18.80
C LEU A 290 3.89 -15.56 19.68
N THR A 291 4.84 -16.51 19.85
CA THR A 291 4.70 -17.61 20.80
C THR A 291 4.56 -17.17 22.27
N LEU A 292 4.85 -15.92 22.59
CA LEU A 292 4.61 -15.35 23.92
C LEU A 292 3.15 -14.90 24.12
N ASN A 293 2.35 -14.84 23.07
CA ASN A 293 0.96 -14.35 23.16
C ASN A 293 -0.01 -15.53 23.25
N PRO A 294 -0.87 -15.58 24.31
CA PRO A 294 -1.80 -16.70 24.52
C PRO A 294 -2.86 -16.83 23.42
N ILE A 295 -3.30 -15.73 22.79
CA ILE A 295 -4.28 -15.77 21.69
C ILE A 295 -3.65 -16.36 20.44
N ALA A 296 -2.42 -16.00 20.10
CA ALA A 296 -1.70 -16.59 18.97
C ALA A 296 -1.46 -18.10 19.18
N GLN A 297 -1.15 -18.50 20.41
CA GLN A 297 -1.03 -19.93 20.77
C GLN A 297 -2.37 -20.68 20.65
N ALA A 298 -3.44 -20.11 21.20
CA ALA A 298 -4.77 -20.71 21.15
C ALA A 298 -5.29 -20.87 19.72
N ALA A 299 -4.96 -19.92 18.83
CA ALA A 299 -5.29 -19.99 17.41
C ALA A 299 -4.43 -21.01 16.63
N GLY A 300 -3.41 -21.62 17.25
CA GLY A 300 -2.43 -22.47 16.55
C GLY A 300 -1.59 -21.72 15.51
N ALA A 301 -1.51 -20.40 15.62
CA ALA A 301 -0.93 -19.50 14.63
C ALA A 301 0.13 -18.58 15.27
N SER A 302 0.98 -19.13 16.12
CA SER A 302 2.00 -18.40 16.89
C SER A 302 3.32 -18.17 16.13
N GLY A 303 3.36 -18.48 14.83
CA GLY A 303 4.51 -18.18 13.97
C GLY A 303 4.65 -16.69 13.72
N GLY A 304 5.89 -16.16 13.73
CA GLY A 304 6.18 -14.76 13.52
C GLY A 304 6.61 -14.01 14.79
N PHE A 305 6.67 -12.68 14.69
CA PHE A 305 7.19 -11.82 15.77
C PHE A 305 6.67 -10.39 15.66
N VAL A 306 6.85 -9.63 16.73
CA VAL A 306 6.69 -8.17 16.76
C VAL A 306 8.05 -7.54 17.02
N LYS A 307 8.40 -6.53 16.23
CA LYS A 307 9.63 -5.76 16.31
C LYS A 307 9.33 -4.28 16.54
N VAL A 308 10.07 -3.65 17.44
CA VAL A 308 10.07 -2.20 17.65
C VAL A 308 11.41 -1.64 17.19
N VAL A 309 11.38 -0.60 16.39
CA VAL A 309 12.54 0.12 15.87
C VAL A 309 12.69 1.42 16.65
N TRP A 310 13.88 1.67 17.16
CA TRP A 310 14.21 2.79 18.04
C TRP A 310 15.21 3.76 17.38
N ASP A 311 14.91 5.06 17.45
CA ASP A 311 15.87 6.16 17.20
C ASP A 311 16.16 6.84 18.56
N GLY A 312 17.28 6.49 19.19
CA GLY A 312 17.52 6.82 20.59
C GLY A 312 16.49 6.20 21.51
N ASP A 313 15.78 7.02 22.31
CA ASP A 313 14.73 6.55 23.23
C ASP A 313 13.32 6.64 22.62
N ALA A 314 13.18 7.13 21.40
CA ALA A 314 11.89 7.24 20.74
C ALA A 314 11.58 6.00 19.88
N ILE A 315 10.32 5.58 19.88
CA ILE A 315 9.84 4.56 18.94
C ILE A 315 9.70 5.19 17.55
N ALA A 316 10.55 4.79 16.64
CA ALA A 316 10.53 5.24 15.25
C ALA A 316 9.67 4.36 14.34
N GLY A 317 9.49 3.10 14.72
CA GLY A 317 8.61 2.18 14.01
C GLY A 317 8.25 0.95 14.82
N ILE A 318 7.10 0.37 14.48
CA ILE A 318 6.64 -0.93 14.99
C ILE A 318 6.27 -1.78 13.78
N ALA A 319 6.83 -2.97 13.67
CA ALA A 319 6.51 -3.93 12.63
C ALA A 319 6.17 -5.29 13.24
N ALA A 320 5.30 -6.03 12.56
CA ALA A 320 4.98 -7.40 12.96
C ALA A 320 4.71 -8.27 11.74
N ILE A 321 4.99 -9.56 11.89
CA ILE A 321 4.65 -10.60 10.93
C ILE A 321 4.01 -11.77 11.65
N GLY A 322 2.90 -12.28 11.10
CA GLY A 322 2.19 -13.45 11.62
C GLY A 322 0.69 -13.36 11.33
N HIS A 323 -0.07 -14.28 11.92
CA HIS A 323 -1.52 -14.30 11.75
C HIS A 323 -2.19 -13.22 12.60
N GLY A 324 -3.08 -12.41 12.01
CA GLY A 324 -3.88 -11.41 12.71
C GLY A 324 -3.11 -10.14 13.12
N VAL A 325 -1.83 -9.99 12.75
CA VAL A 325 -1.02 -8.83 13.16
C VAL A 325 -1.50 -7.51 12.57
N SER A 326 -2.27 -7.53 11.49
CA SER A 326 -2.90 -6.32 10.95
C SER A 326 -3.85 -5.65 11.93
N HIS A 327 -4.42 -6.38 12.89
CA HIS A 327 -5.26 -5.81 13.96
C HIS A 327 -4.47 -4.93 14.94
N LEU A 328 -3.15 -5.12 15.05
CA LEU A 328 -2.29 -4.34 15.93
C LEU A 328 -2.01 -2.92 15.40
N VAL A 329 -2.28 -2.65 14.13
CA VAL A 329 -1.79 -1.45 13.42
C VAL A 329 -2.26 -0.15 14.06
N THR A 330 -3.53 -0.06 14.47
CA THR A 330 -4.06 1.18 15.08
C THR A 330 -3.52 1.38 16.49
N VAL A 331 -3.42 0.31 17.28
CA VAL A 331 -2.86 0.38 18.62
C VAL A 331 -1.38 0.78 18.56
N ALA A 332 -0.61 0.18 17.64
CA ALA A 332 0.79 0.55 17.41
C ALA A 332 0.93 2.04 17.03
N GLN A 333 0.07 2.56 16.15
CA GLN A 333 0.06 3.97 15.77
C GLN A 333 -0.24 4.88 16.97
N LEU A 334 -1.25 4.55 17.77
CA LEU A 334 -1.60 5.33 18.96
C LEU A 334 -0.47 5.34 19.99
N LEU A 335 0.20 4.20 20.21
CA LEU A 335 1.36 4.12 21.10
C LEU A 335 2.51 5.02 20.62
N MET A 336 2.78 5.05 19.31
CA MET A 336 3.81 5.92 18.73
C MET A 336 3.43 7.40 18.83
N VAL A 337 2.22 7.77 18.44
CA VAL A 337 1.73 9.16 18.48
C VAL A 337 1.69 9.68 19.93
N GLY A 338 1.32 8.85 20.90
CA GLY A 338 1.30 9.19 22.32
C GLY A 338 2.68 9.17 22.98
N GLY A 339 3.73 8.73 22.28
CA GLY A 339 5.09 8.62 22.83
C GLY A 339 5.19 7.61 23.98
N TYR A 340 4.47 6.47 23.86
CA TYR A 340 4.45 5.43 24.89
C TYR A 340 5.71 4.56 24.83
N VAL A 341 6.73 5.02 25.53
CA VAL A 341 7.97 4.27 25.84
C VAL A 341 7.77 3.40 27.08
N PRO A 342 8.71 2.50 27.44
CA PRO A 342 8.54 1.57 28.57
C PRO A 342 8.04 2.21 29.87
N GLU A 343 8.50 3.43 30.15
CA GLU A 343 8.18 4.19 31.37
C GLU A 343 6.72 4.66 31.41
N LYS A 344 6.10 4.89 30.26
CA LYS A 344 4.71 5.34 30.15
C LYS A 344 3.69 4.22 29.93
N LEU A 345 4.13 3.00 29.64
CA LEU A 345 3.22 1.90 29.37
C LEU A 345 2.30 1.53 30.54
N HIS A 346 2.59 1.98 31.76
CA HIS A 346 1.71 1.81 32.92
C HIS A 346 0.41 2.63 32.82
N GLU A 347 0.37 3.65 31.97
CA GLU A 347 -0.82 4.48 31.72
C GLU A 347 -1.85 3.77 30.86
N VAL A 348 -1.48 2.67 30.16
CA VAL A 348 -2.32 1.94 29.23
C VAL A 348 -2.69 0.58 29.80
N MET A 349 -3.98 0.30 29.88
CA MET A 349 -4.48 -1.03 30.24
C MET A 349 -4.80 -1.83 28.99
N PHE A 350 -4.04 -2.88 28.74
CA PHE A 350 -4.30 -3.81 27.64
C PHE A 350 -5.30 -4.88 28.09
N GLY A 351 -6.30 -5.15 27.24
CA GLY A 351 -7.29 -6.20 27.54
C GLY A 351 -6.66 -7.59 27.51
N HIS A 352 -7.07 -8.48 28.43
CA HIS A 352 -6.64 -9.87 28.48
C HIS A 352 -7.80 -10.83 28.27
N PRO A 353 -7.66 -11.89 27.40
CA PRO A 353 -6.54 -12.14 26.49
C PRO A 353 -6.77 -11.45 25.14
N THR A 354 -5.79 -10.71 24.65
CA THR A 354 -5.81 -10.09 23.33
C THR A 354 -4.46 -10.23 22.62
N LEU A 355 -4.45 -10.03 21.30
CA LEU A 355 -3.20 -9.98 20.55
C LEU A 355 -2.40 -8.71 20.88
N ASP A 356 -3.07 -7.61 21.27
CA ASP A 356 -2.43 -6.33 21.59
C ASP A 356 -1.41 -6.40 22.73
N GLU A 357 -1.53 -7.37 23.66
CA GLU A 357 -0.61 -7.57 24.78
C GLU A 357 0.83 -7.87 24.34
N ILE A 358 1.03 -8.23 23.06
CA ILE A 358 2.37 -8.44 22.50
C ILE A 358 3.13 -7.12 22.30
N LEU A 359 2.42 -6.00 22.08
CA LEU A 359 3.03 -4.68 21.86
C LEU A 359 3.80 -4.19 23.09
N PRO A 360 3.21 -4.12 24.31
CA PRO A 360 3.95 -3.74 25.50
C PRO A 360 5.09 -4.72 25.83
N ALA A 361 4.97 -6.00 25.50
CA ALA A 361 6.05 -6.96 25.65
C ALA A 361 7.23 -6.62 24.72
N ALA A 362 6.95 -6.29 23.45
CA ALA A 362 7.98 -5.89 22.48
C ALA A 362 8.66 -4.56 22.86
N ILE A 363 7.89 -3.58 23.35
CA ILE A 363 8.42 -2.28 23.79
C ILE A 363 9.35 -2.43 25.02
N ARG A 364 9.04 -3.35 25.94
CA ARG A 364 9.86 -3.62 27.14
C ARG A 364 11.02 -4.58 26.91
N ALA A 365 11.06 -5.26 25.76
CA ALA A 365 12.10 -6.23 25.49
C ALA A 365 13.49 -5.57 25.38
N PRO A 366 14.58 -6.29 25.70
CA PRO A 366 15.93 -5.76 25.53
C PRO A 366 16.18 -5.24 24.12
N ARG A 367 16.82 -4.08 24.03
CA ARG A 367 17.20 -3.47 22.75
C ARG A 367 18.56 -3.97 22.31
N VAL A 368 18.67 -4.26 21.01
CA VAL A 368 19.92 -4.69 20.37
C VAL A 368 20.25 -3.67 19.28
N THR A 369 21.47 -3.13 19.29
CA THR A 369 21.96 -2.24 18.24
C THR A 369 22.08 -3.03 16.93
N VAL A 370 21.61 -2.46 15.84
CA VAL A 370 21.70 -3.06 14.50
C VAL A 370 22.53 -2.18 13.57
N THR A 371 23.34 -2.81 12.75
CA THR A 371 24.18 -2.15 11.74
C THR A 371 23.72 -2.49 10.30
N GLU A 372 22.88 -3.52 10.18
CA GLU A 372 22.25 -3.98 8.93
C GLU A 372 20.79 -4.36 9.21
N ALA A 373 19.90 -4.13 8.23
CA ALA A 373 18.47 -4.41 8.41
C ALA A 373 17.79 -4.88 7.09
#